data_0111693fa527f585db11521d85b3d357
#
_entry.id   0111693fa527f585db11521d85b3d357
#
_cell.length_a   1.000
_cell.length_b   1.000
_cell.length_c   1.000
_cell.angle_alpha   90.00
_cell.angle_beta   90.00
_cell.angle_gamma   90.00
#
_symmetry.space_group_name_H-M   'P 1'
#
loop_
_entity.id
_entity.type
_entity.pdbx_description
1 polymer ?
#
loop_
_entity_poly.entity_id
_entity_poly.type
_entity_poly.pdbx_seq_one_letter_code
_entity_poly.pdbx_strand_id
1 'polypeptide(L)'
;MVVGYGGRKIIMENTDTSYYGRILIKALSKHYPSNYYILYSPKRSESRNKRLTDIYNDKSVRVKFPRTYIHNKTRWYFNSGIVKSAKAHGVNTFHGIDDGIASGFLGSNFPTVFTMTDPLYKSAKNWVERMLMQRRARKSCKIAKRVIALNEVDRQTIIDHYHVSPDNVDVVYPCFFDGCDESVPENMFEILRQKYHLPERYILYKGRFEEEDNLIETMKLLHELHNRKISIVLLGYRTDYFDKVLKEKAHDLHIFHRFKQVDKVHQADLTAVVKMAQAVIIPNTDRMRDNYKLINAQRTGTLVICKDSAKAREFGGDAAIYYNDFREGAELASEVLDDENKRNAMIQAGRANSERFTGKILADEMIHIYRSVLTHRRLFTE
;
A
#
# COMPACT_ATOMS: atom_id res chain seq x y z
N MET A 1 18.68 -6.66 -17.74
CA MET A 1 17.41 -6.14 -18.29
C MET A 1 17.25 -4.68 -17.86
N VAL A 2 16.69 -3.83 -18.73
CA VAL A 2 16.36 -2.43 -18.41
C VAL A 2 14.85 -2.27 -18.41
N VAL A 3 14.27 -1.91 -17.25
CA VAL A 3 12.83 -1.68 -17.09
C VAL A 3 12.57 -0.18 -16.95
N GLY A 4 11.71 0.38 -17.81
CA GLY A 4 11.28 1.77 -17.73
C GLY A 4 9.96 1.90 -16.98
N TYR A 5 9.80 2.89 -16.15
CA TYR A 5 8.59 3.14 -15.35
C TYR A 5 7.98 4.51 -15.63
N GLY A 6 6.65 4.54 -15.65
CA GLY A 6 5.91 5.77 -15.47
C GLY A 6 6.04 6.28 -14.04
N GLY A 7 7.09 7.07 -13.78
CA GLY A 7 7.51 7.44 -12.43
C GLY A 7 6.88 8.71 -11.84
N ARG A 8 5.94 9.37 -12.54
CA ARG A 8 5.37 10.65 -12.08
C ARG A 8 4.78 10.54 -10.66
N LYS A 9 3.86 9.62 -10.44
CA LYS A 9 3.25 9.41 -9.13
C LYS A 9 4.28 8.97 -8.09
N ILE A 10 5.19 8.05 -8.46
CA ILE A 10 6.24 7.55 -7.56
C ILE A 10 7.10 8.68 -6.99
N ILE A 11 7.44 9.66 -7.84
CA ILE A 11 8.37 10.74 -7.51
C ILE A 11 7.66 11.96 -6.94
N MET A 12 6.53 12.38 -7.54
CA MET A 12 5.92 13.67 -7.27
C MET A 12 4.81 13.64 -6.22
N GLU A 13 4.22 12.47 -5.96
CA GLU A 13 3.05 12.35 -5.10
C GLU A 13 3.37 11.60 -3.79
N ASN A 14 2.45 11.70 -2.83
CA ASN A 14 2.49 10.94 -1.59
C ASN A 14 1.14 10.22 -1.39
N THR A 15 0.80 9.39 -2.37
CA THR A 15 -0.43 8.58 -2.47
C THR A 15 -0.11 7.11 -2.26
N ASP A 16 -1.15 6.29 -2.17
CA ASP A 16 -1.02 4.83 -2.07
C ASP A 16 -0.25 4.26 -3.28
N THR A 17 -0.53 4.77 -4.48
CA THR A 17 0.22 4.43 -5.71
C THR A 17 1.71 4.74 -5.59
N SER A 18 2.05 5.92 -5.06
CA SER A 18 3.46 6.31 -4.90
C SER A 18 4.18 5.43 -3.89
N TYR A 19 3.45 5.00 -2.87
CA TYR A 19 3.93 4.09 -1.86
C TYR A 19 4.23 2.70 -2.45
N TYR A 20 3.25 2.11 -3.15
CA TYR A 20 3.43 0.85 -3.87
C TYR A 20 4.63 0.91 -4.82
N GLY A 21 4.69 1.93 -5.67
CA GLY A 21 5.77 2.08 -6.65
C GLY A 21 7.15 2.15 -6.01
N ARG A 22 7.28 2.83 -4.86
CA ARG A 22 8.57 2.90 -4.12
C ARG A 22 8.96 1.56 -3.53
N ILE A 23 8.01 0.81 -2.96
CA ILE A 23 8.25 -0.54 -2.44
C ILE A 23 8.65 -1.48 -3.57
N LEU A 24 7.92 -1.47 -4.67
CA LEU A 24 8.23 -2.29 -5.85
C LEU A 24 9.66 -2.04 -6.36
N ILE A 25 10.02 -0.77 -6.56
CA ILE A 25 11.38 -0.43 -7.03
C ILE A 25 12.43 -0.88 -6.03
N LYS A 26 12.20 -0.70 -4.73
CA LYS A 26 13.13 -1.14 -3.68
C LYS A 26 13.26 -2.67 -3.64
N ALA A 27 12.17 -3.41 -3.75
CA ALA A 27 12.20 -4.87 -3.81
C ALA A 27 12.98 -5.37 -5.03
N LEU A 28 12.71 -4.78 -6.20
CA LEU A 28 13.41 -5.15 -7.44
C LEU A 28 14.90 -4.80 -7.41
N SER A 29 15.27 -3.62 -6.93
CA SER A 29 16.68 -3.21 -6.85
C SER A 29 17.47 -4.05 -5.83
N LYS A 30 16.84 -4.42 -4.72
CA LYS A 30 17.44 -5.27 -3.69
C LYS A 30 17.69 -6.71 -4.16
N HIS A 31 16.68 -7.33 -4.80
CA HIS A 31 16.74 -8.75 -5.16
C HIS A 31 17.27 -9.00 -6.58
N TYR A 32 17.24 -8.00 -7.45
CA TYR A 32 17.74 -8.06 -8.83
C TYR A 32 18.62 -6.85 -9.18
N PRO A 33 19.74 -6.61 -8.45
CA PRO A 33 20.59 -5.43 -8.60
C PRO A 33 21.34 -5.37 -9.94
N SER A 34 21.42 -6.48 -10.68
CA SER A 34 22.00 -6.51 -12.02
C SER A 34 21.12 -5.93 -13.12
N ASN A 35 19.85 -5.66 -12.81
CA ASN A 35 18.93 -4.97 -13.71
C ASN A 35 19.01 -3.45 -13.50
N TYR A 36 18.53 -2.68 -14.48
CA TYR A 36 18.40 -1.23 -14.36
C TYR A 36 16.92 -0.82 -14.41
N TYR A 37 16.55 0.10 -13.52
CA TYR A 37 15.19 0.60 -13.35
C TYR A 37 15.16 2.10 -13.62
N ILE A 38 14.52 2.51 -14.73
CA ILE A 38 14.50 3.92 -15.16
C ILE A 38 13.12 4.51 -14.92
N LEU A 39 13.05 5.44 -13.97
CA LEU A 39 11.82 6.17 -13.64
C LEU A 39 11.75 7.46 -14.46
N TYR A 40 10.74 7.59 -15.30
CA TYR A 40 10.48 8.78 -16.07
C TYR A 40 9.49 9.70 -15.35
N SER A 41 9.84 10.95 -15.12
CA SER A 41 8.97 11.94 -14.49
C SER A 41 9.00 13.27 -15.25
N PRO A 42 7.88 13.99 -15.38
CA PRO A 42 7.85 15.29 -16.03
C PRO A 42 8.61 16.36 -15.26
N LYS A 43 8.71 16.23 -13.92
CA LYS A 43 9.36 17.18 -13.02
C LYS A 43 10.14 16.46 -11.92
N ARG A 44 11.07 17.16 -11.29
CA ARG A 44 11.70 16.72 -10.03
C ARG A 44 10.73 16.92 -8.87
N SER A 45 10.86 16.09 -7.85
CA SER A 45 10.14 16.32 -6.59
C SER A 45 10.89 17.36 -5.76
N GLU A 46 10.14 18.24 -5.13
CA GLU A 46 10.64 19.17 -4.11
C GLU A 46 10.59 18.55 -2.71
N SER A 47 9.97 17.38 -2.58
CA SER A 47 9.81 16.68 -1.31
C SER A 47 11.13 16.05 -0.83
N ARG A 48 11.52 16.33 0.41
CA ARG A 48 12.64 15.68 1.13
C ARG A 48 12.22 14.36 1.78
N ASN A 49 11.45 13.53 1.08
CA ASN A 49 11.02 12.25 1.61
C ASN A 49 12.19 11.25 1.60
N LYS A 50 12.52 10.65 2.77
CA LYS A 50 13.62 9.68 2.92
C LYS A 50 13.51 8.53 1.91
N ARG A 51 12.31 8.02 1.64
CA ARG A 51 12.09 6.93 0.68
C ARG A 51 12.43 7.33 -0.76
N LEU A 52 12.28 8.60 -1.13
CA LEU A 52 12.75 9.13 -2.40
C LEU A 52 14.26 9.25 -2.42
N THR A 53 14.88 9.64 -1.32
CA THR A 53 16.33 9.69 -1.19
C THR A 53 16.94 8.31 -1.39
N ASP A 54 16.34 7.27 -0.81
CA ASP A 54 16.78 5.89 -1.00
C ASP A 54 16.74 5.47 -2.48
N ILE A 55 15.65 5.83 -3.20
CA ILE A 55 15.53 5.58 -4.66
C ILE A 55 16.59 6.35 -5.46
N TYR A 56 16.85 7.61 -5.13
CA TYR A 56 17.86 8.42 -5.83
C TYR A 56 19.29 7.92 -5.60
N ASN A 57 19.56 7.33 -4.45
CA ASN A 57 20.88 6.82 -4.07
C ASN A 57 21.13 5.38 -4.55
N ASP A 58 20.12 4.68 -5.03
CA ASP A 58 20.25 3.30 -5.52
C ASP A 58 21.00 3.28 -6.87
N LYS A 59 22.08 2.47 -6.93
CA LYS A 59 22.94 2.38 -8.11
C LYS A 59 22.25 1.76 -9.33
N SER A 60 21.24 0.92 -9.11
CA SER A 60 20.46 0.25 -10.16
C SER A 60 19.27 1.11 -10.65
N VAL A 61 18.96 2.20 -9.95
CA VAL A 61 17.83 3.10 -10.27
C VAL A 61 18.33 4.39 -10.93
N ARG A 62 17.63 4.81 -11.97
CA ARG A 62 17.90 6.07 -12.68
C ARG A 62 16.61 6.87 -12.81
N VAL A 63 16.64 8.14 -12.44
CA VAL A 63 15.50 9.04 -12.66
C VAL A 63 15.78 9.93 -13.86
N LYS A 64 14.88 9.96 -14.83
CA LYS A 64 15.00 10.72 -16.07
C LYS A 64 13.87 11.73 -16.21
N PHE A 65 14.24 12.93 -16.66
CA PHE A 65 13.36 14.06 -16.91
C PHE A 65 13.42 14.45 -18.38
N PRO A 66 12.39 15.13 -18.94
CA PRO A 66 12.47 15.70 -20.27
C PRO A 66 13.60 16.73 -20.35
N ARG A 67 14.18 16.89 -21.54
CA ARG A 67 15.19 17.91 -21.79
C ARG A 67 14.62 19.32 -21.52
N THR A 68 15.48 20.26 -21.13
CA THR A 68 15.08 21.60 -20.68
C THR A 68 14.27 22.40 -21.72
N TYR A 69 14.56 22.20 -23.01
CA TYR A 69 13.85 22.88 -24.13
C TYR A 69 12.43 22.34 -24.38
N ILE A 70 11.99 21.28 -23.70
CA ILE A 70 10.63 20.77 -23.84
C ILE A 70 9.69 21.62 -23.00
N HIS A 71 8.92 22.50 -23.64
CA HIS A 71 7.97 23.39 -22.96
C HIS A 71 6.81 22.62 -22.32
N ASN A 72 6.17 21.68 -23.03
CA ASN A 72 5.06 20.88 -22.49
C ASN A 72 5.54 19.52 -21.98
N LYS A 73 6.05 19.51 -20.73
CA LYS A 73 6.57 18.32 -20.06
C LYS A 73 5.50 17.26 -19.78
N THR A 74 4.26 17.69 -19.54
CA THR A 74 3.11 16.78 -19.34
C THR A 74 2.76 16.06 -20.65
N ARG A 75 2.72 16.78 -21.77
CA ARG A 75 2.52 16.18 -23.10
C ARG A 75 3.63 15.19 -23.46
N TRP A 76 4.88 15.54 -23.13
CA TRP A 76 6.03 14.63 -23.30
C TRP A 76 5.81 13.31 -22.56
N TYR A 77 5.37 13.39 -21.29
CA TYR A 77 5.18 12.23 -20.43
C TYR A 77 4.07 11.29 -20.91
N PHE A 78 2.92 11.83 -21.34
CA PHE A 78 1.75 11.03 -21.71
C PHE A 78 1.70 10.62 -23.20
N ASN A 79 2.63 11.08 -24.03
CA ASN A 79 2.62 10.83 -25.48
C ASN A 79 3.94 10.19 -25.94
N SER A 80 4.34 10.51 -27.19
CA SER A 80 5.50 9.90 -27.86
C SER A 80 6.86 10.29 -27.27
N GLY A 81 6.96 11.37 -26.50
CA GLY A 81 8.23 11.83 -25.95
C GLY A 81 8.90 10.84 -25.00
N ILE A 82 8.11 10.26 -24.09
CA ILE A 82 8.62 9.23 -23.17
C ILE A 82 9.02 7.95 -23.93
N VAL A 83 8.30 7.59 -24.98
CA VAL A 83 8.58 6.41 -25.81
C VAL A 83 9.92 6.54 -26.52
N LYS A 84 10.18 7.72 -27.14
CA LYS A 84 11.47 8.03 -27.77
C LYS A 84 12.61 7.95 -26.75
N SER A 85 12.38 8.49 -25.55
CA SER A 85 13.37 8.43 -24.46
C SER A 85 13.61 7.01 -23.97
N ALA A 86 12.56 6.20 -23.81
CA ALA A 86 12.68 4.80 -23.40
C ALA A 86 13.50 3.99 -24.43
N LYS A 87 13.21 4.16 -25.73
CA LYS A 87 14.00 3.54 -26.82
C LYS A 87 15.47 3.96 -26.78
N ALA A 88 15.74 5.26 -26.65
CA ALA A 88 17.10 5.81 -26.60
C ALA A 88 17.91 5.32 -25.36
N HIS A 89 17.23 5.00 -24.26
CA HIS A 89 17.86 4.46 -23.07
C HIS A 89 17.94 2.91 -23.05
N GLY A 90 17.59 2.24 -24.14
CA GLY A 90 17.65 0.78 -24.22
C GLY A 90 16.66 0.05 -23.32
N VAL A 91 15.51 0.66 -23.01
CA VAL A 91 14.47 0.04 -22.21
C VAL A 91 13.91 -1.18 -22.92
N ASN A 92 13.91 -2.33 -22.24
CA ASN A 92 13.38 -3.58 -22.76
C ASN A 92 11.85 -3.69 -22.57
N THR A 93 11.37 -3.31 -21.38
CA THR A 93 9.95 -3.34 -20.98
C THR A 93 9.56 -2.03 -20.31
N PHE A 94 8.37 -1.51 -20.62
CA PHE A 94 7.84 -0.31 -19.98
C PHE A 94 6.67 -0.66 -19.06
N HIS A 95 6.71 -0.19 -17.81
CA HIS A 95 5.70 -0.44 -16.79
C HIS A 95 4.99 0.87 -16.40
N GLY A 96 3.70 0.97 -16.68
CA GLY A 96 2.83 2.03 -16.19
C GLY A 96 2.19 1.65 -14.87
N ILE A 97 2.14 2.58 -13.91
CA ILE A 97 1.46 2.38 -12.62
C ILE A 97 0.42 3.49 -12.48
N ASP A 98 -0.86 3.16 -12.44
CA ASP A 98 -2.05 4.02 -12.32
C ASP A 98 -2.14 5.24 -13.23
N ASP A 99 -1.04 5.94 -13.51
CA ASP A 99 -1.01 7.08 -14.45
C ASP A 99 -1.29 6.66 -15.89
N GLY A 100 -1.26 5.36 -16.13
CA GLY A 100 -1.42 4.77 -17.44
C GLY A 100 -0.12 4.64 -18.22
N ILE A 101 -0.24 4.06 -19.42
CA ILE A 101 0.82 3.92 -20.39
C ILE A 101 0.70 5.05 -21.40
N ALA A 102 1.82 5.68 -21.74
CA ALA A 102 1.85 6.76 -22.72
C ALA A 102 1.27 6.32 -24.07
N SER A 103 0.45 7.18 -24.70
CA SER A 103 -0.25 6.84 -25.93
C SER A 103 0.66 6.50 -27.12
N GLY A 104 1.90 6.96 -27.08
CA GLY A 104 2.89 6.64 -28.12
C GLY A 104 3.36 5.18 -28.14
N PHE A 105 2.99 4.37 -27.12
CA PHE A 105 3.21 2.93 -27.15
C PHE A 105 2.12 2.17 -27.91
N LEU A 106 0.98 2.81 -28.20
CA LEU A 106 -0.10 2.20 -28.98
C LEU A 106 0.38 1.86 -30.40
N GLY A 107 0.13 0.64 -30.83
CA GLY A 107 0.59 0.15 -32.14
C GLY A 107 2.09 -0.10 -32.27
N SER A 108 2.86 0.16 -31.21
CA SER A 108 4.27 -0.24 -31.17
C SER A 108 4.35 -1.64 -30.54
N ASN A 109 5.08 -2.56 -31.13
CA ASN A 109 5.34 -3.88 -30.51
C ASN A 109 6.24 -3.79 -29.27
N PHE A 110 6.22 -2.65 -28.54
CA PHE A 110 7.03 -2.46 -27.34
C PHE A 110 6.41 -3.24 -26.17
N PRO A 111 7.18 -4.08 -25.47
CA PRO A 111 6.68 -4.81 -24.32
C PRO A 111 6.23 -3.85 -23.21
N THR A 112 4.97 -3.94 -22.79
CA THR A 112 4.39 -3.05 -21.79
C THR A 112 3.60 -3.82 -20.75
N VAL A 113 3.70 -3.37 -19.51
CA VAL A 113 2.97 -3.87 -18.33
C VAL A 113 2.23 -2.71 -17.69
N PHE A 114 1.06 -2.96 -17.13
CA PHE A 114 0.26 -1.93 -16.46
C PHE A 114 -0.25 -2.43 -15.12
N THR A 115 0.15 -1.80 -14.02
CA THR A 115 -0.40 -2.08 -12.68
C THR A 115 -1.49 -1.08 -12.32
N MET A 116 -2.59 -1.58 -11.79
CA MET A 116 -3.69 -0.81 -11.23
C MET A 116 -3.76 -1.03 -9.73
N THR A 117 -3.51 0.02 -8.93
CA THR A 117 -3.54 -0.06 -7.46
C THR A 117 -4.93 0.22 -6.89
N ASP A 118 -5.80 0.89 -7.66
CA ASP A 118 -7.21 1.17 -7.36
C ASP A 118 -7.98 1.14 -8.70
N PRO A 119 -8.48 -0.01 -9.15
CA PRO A 119 -9.11 -0.14 -10.48
C PRO A 119 -10.31 0.77 -10.70
N LEU A 120 -11.05 1.11 -9.65
CA LEU A 120 -12.21 2.00 -9.73
C LEU A 120 -11.87 3.47 -9.47
N TYR A 121 -10.60 3.76 -9.11
CA TYR A 121 -10.16 5.11 -8.76
C TYR A 121 -11.04 5.78 -7.70
N LYS A 122 -11.41 5.01 -6.67
CA LYS A 122 -12.23 5.50 -5.53
C LYS A 122 -11.54 6.63 -4.78
N SER A 123 -10.19 6.66 -4.81
CA SER A 123 -9.34 7.67 -4.20
C SER A 123 -9.27 9.01 -4.98
N ALA A 124 -9.92 9.12 -6.14
CA ALA A 124 -9.96 10.35 -6.91
C ALA A 124 -10.72 11.45 -6.16
N LYS A 125 -10.24 12.70 -6.25
CA LYS A 125 -10.78 13.85 -5.52
C LYS A 125 -12.22 14.20 -5.90
N ASN A 126 -12.61 13.92 -7.15
CA ASN A 126 -13.93 14.18 -7.67
C ASN A 126 -14.26 13.25 -8.84
N TRP A 127 -15.52 13.28 -9.28
CA TRP A 127 -16.00 12.40 -10.35
C TRP A 127 -15.35 12.66 -11.72
N VAL A 128 -14.96 13.91 -12.02
CA VAL A 128 -14.29 14.28 -13.27
C VAL A 128 -12.90 13.65 -13.32
N GLU A 129 -12.14 13.79 -12.26
CA GLU A 129 -10.81 13.17 -12.15
C GLU A 129 -10.92 11.65 -12.26
N ARG A 130 -11.88 11.04 -11.57
CA ARG A 130 -12.14 9.60 -11.65
C ARG A 130 -12.43 9.16 -13.07
N MET A 131 -13.31 9.85 -13.78
CA MET A 131 -13.64 9.55 -15.19
C MET A 131 -12.41 9.66 -16.09
N LEU A 132 -11.59 10.69 -15.92
CA LEU A 132 -10.36 10.86 -16.70
C LEU A 132 -9.33 9.75 -16.42
N MET A 133 -9.18 9.36 -15.15
CA MET A 133 -8.29 8.27 -14.75
C MET A 133 -8.77 6.94 -15.34
N GLN A 134 -10.06 6.62 -15.26
CA GLN A 134 -10.66 5.42 -15.86
C GLN A 134 -10.50 5.37 -17.38
N ARG A 135 -10.67 6.51 -18.08
CA ARG A 135 -10.41 6.58 -19.53
C ARG A 135 -8.95 6.28 -19.87
N ARG A 136 -8.00 6.80 -19.09
CA ARG A 136 -6.57 6.51 -19.28
C ARG A 136 -6.27 5.04 -19.00
N ALA A 137 -6.83 4.48 -17.92
CA ALA A 137 -6.70 3.07 -17.58
C ALA A 137 -7.23 2.17 -18.70
N ARG A 138 -8.43 2.44 -19.22
CA ARG A 138 -9.01 1.68 -20.35
C ARG A 138 -8.11 1.70 -21.59
N LYS A 139 -7.49 2.84 -21.89
CA LYS A 139 -6.51 2.95 -22.97
C LYS A 139 -5.24 2.14 -22.65
N SER A 140 -4.77 2.20 -21.41
CA SER A 140 -3.57 1.48 -20.97
C SER A 140 -3.75 -0.02 -20.99
N CYS A 141 -4.92 -0.54 -20.60
CA CYS A 141 -5.27 -1.94 -20.74
C CYS A 141 -5.20 -2.45 -22.19
N LYS A 142 -5.57 -1.60 -23.17
CA LYS A 142 -5.43 -1.95 -24.60
C LYS A 142 -3.99 -1.94 -25.11
N ILE A 143 -3.09 -1.19 -24.44
CA ILE A 143 -1.67 -1.09 -24.81
C ILE A 143 -0.85 -2.18 -24.12
N ALA A 144 -1.20 -2.49 -22.86
CA ALA A 144 -0.45 -3.43 -22.02
C ALA A 144 -0.54 -4.86 -22.57
N LYS A 145 0.58 -5.56 -22.56
CA LYS A 145 0.62 -7.01 -22.82
C LYS A 145 0.16 -7.80 -21.61
N ARG A 146 0.45 -7.29 -20.40
CA ARG A 146 -0.02 -7.84 -19.11
C ARG A 146 -0.53 -6.69 -18.24
N VAL A 147 -1.65 -6.94 -17.58
CA VAL A 147 -2.22 -6.03 -16.56
C VAL A 147 -2.05 -6.69 -15.21
N ILE A 148 -1.65 -5.91 -14.20
CA ILE A 148 -1.40 -6.41 -12.85
C ILE A 148 -2.42 -5.82 -11.90
N ALA A 149 -3.11 -6.70 -11.19
CA ALA A 149 -3.91 -6.42 -10.01
C ALA A 149 -3.11 -6.71 -8.74
N LEU A 150 -3.47 -6.09 -7.64
CA LEU A 150 -2.79 -6.31 -6.35
C LEU A 150 -3.49 -7.33 -5.44
N ASN A 151 -4.64 -7.84 -5.86
CA ASN A 151 -5.43 -8.88 -5.22
C ASN A 151 -6.47 -9.44 -6.20
N GLU A 152 -7.11 -10.57 -5.85
CA GLU A 152 -8.11 -11.22 -6.71
C GLU A 152 -9.38 -10.40 -6.89
N VAL A 153 -9.81 -9.65 -5.87
CA VAL A 153 -10.98 -8.76 -5.98
C VAL A 153 -10.73 -7.67 -7.03
N ASP A 154 -9.53 -7.07 -7.02
CA ASP A 154 -9.15 -6.07 -8.01
C ASP A 154 -8.93 -6.69 -9.40
N ARG A 155 -8.41 -7.93 -9.47
CA ARG A 155 -8.32 -8.71 -10.71
C ARG A 155 -9.69 -8.87 -11.36
N GLN A 156 -10.68 -9.33 -10.60
CA GLN A 156 -12.04 -9.50 -11.12
C GLN A 156 -12.63 -8.14 -11.57
N THR A 157 -12.42 -7.09 -10.79
CA THR A 157 -12.83 -5.72 -11.18
C THR A 157 -12.21 -5.28 -12.49
N ILE A 158 -10.93 -5.58 -12.73
CA ILE A 158 -10.24 -5.23 -13.98
C ILE A 158 -10.86 -5.99 -15.16
N ILE A 159 -11.11 -7.28 -15.01
CA ILE A 159 -11.73 -8.12 -16.04
C ILE A 159 -13.11 -7.55 -16.40
N ASP A 160 -13.98 -7.33 -15.42
CA ASP A 160 -15.37 -6.95 -15.63
C ASP A 160 -15.53 -5.50 -16.12
N HIS A 161 -14.79 -4.55 -15.52
CA HIS A 161 -14.97 -3.12 -15.81
C HIS A 161 -14.18 -2.63 -17.03
N TYR A 162 -13.01 -3.22 -17.27
CA TYR A 162 -12.14 -2.82 -18.41
C TYR A 162 -12.17 -3.83 -19.56
N HIS A 163 -12.85 -4.97 -19.41
CA HIS A 163 -12.98 -6.03 -20.41
C HIS A 163 -11.61 -6.55 -20.88
N VAL A 164 -10.70 -6.73 -19.95
CA VAL A 164 -9.40 -7.36 -20.18
C VAL A 164 -9.57 -8.88 -20.14
N SER A 165 -8.96 -9.60 -21.10
CA SER A 165 -8.98 -11.06 -21.04
C SER A 165 -8.39 -11.57 -19.72
N PRO A 166 -9.04 -12.53 -19.04
CA PRO A 166 -8.53 -13.13 -17.80
C PRO A 166 -7.08 -13.62 -17.89
N ASP A 167 -6.67 -14.13 -19.07
CA ASP A 167 -5.32 -14.61 -19.35
C ASP A 167 -4.26 -13.50 -19.36
N ASN A 168 -4.69 -12.24 -19.50
CA ASN A 168 -3.82 -11.07 -19.55
C ASN A 168 -3.78 -10.31 -18.21
N VAL A 169 -4.45 -10.80 -17.17
CA VAL A 169 -4.45 -10.17 -15.84
C VAL A 169 -3.79 -11.07 -14.83
N ASP A 170 -2.66 -10.63 -14.30
CA ASP A 170 -1.93 -11.28 -13.22
C ASP A 170 -2.29 -10.66 -11.87
N VAL A 171 -2.27 -11.46 -10.81
CA VAL A 171 -2.27 -10.96 -9.44
C VAL A 171 -0.85 -10.99 -8.90
N VAL A 172 -0.37 -9.84 -8.45
CA VAL A 172 0.92 -9.70 -7.79
C VAL A 172 0.72 -8.95 -6.49
N TYR A 173 0.80 -9.66 -5.38
CA TYR A 173 0.57 -9.07 -4.07
C TYR A 173 1.64 -8.04 -3.72
N PRO A 174 1.26 -6.94 -3.06
CA PRO A 174 2.22 -6.01 -2.47
C PRO A 174 2.96 -6.68 -1.31
N CYS A 175 4.16 -6.21 -0.99
CA CYS A 175 4.91 -6.73 0.14
C CYS A 175 4.84 -5.81 1.37
N PHE A 176 5.13 -6.37 2.55
CA PHE A 176 5.28 -5.60 3.77
C PHE A 176 6.54 -4.71 3.73
N PHE A 177 6.62 -3.80 4.70
CA PHE A 177 7.78 -2.91 4.82
C PHE A 177 9.05 -3.62 5.24
N ASP A 178 10.17 -3.21 4.71
CA ASP A 178 11.47 -3.47 5.34
C ASP A 178 11.48 -2.87 6.77
N GLY A 179 11.95 -3.65 7.72
CA GLY A 179 12.02 -3.26 9.13
C GLY A 179 10.88 -3.79 10.01
N CYS A 180 9.81 -4.38 9.44
CA CYS A 180 8.79 -5.08 10.24
C CYS A 180 9.35 -6.35 10.92
N ASP A 181 10.47 -6.87 10.42
CA ASP A 181 11.16 -8.06 10.93
C ASP A 181 12.22 -7.76 11.98
N GLU A 182 12.57 -6.49 12.18
CA GLU A 182 13.63 -6.11 13.10
C GLU A 182 13.27 -6.51 14.53
N SER A 183 14.21 -7.19 15.19
CA SER A 183 14.09 -7.47 16.60
C SER A 183 14.17 -6.15 17.37
N VAL A 184 13.17 -5.90 18.20
CA VAL A 184 13.16 -4.72 19.09
C VAL A 184 13.65 -5.20 20.46
N PRO A 185 14.75 -4.66 20.99
CA PRO A 185 15.21 -4.99 22.33
C PRO A 185 14.15 -4.64 23.38
N GLU A 186 13.96 -5.49 24.38
CA GLU A 186 12.93 -5.32 25.40
C GLU A 186 13.05 -3.99 26.19
N ASN A 187 14.27 -3.56 26.47
CA ASN A 187 14.53 -2.28 27.14
C ASN A 187 14.04 -1.06 26.33
N MET A 188 13.88 -1.19 25.01
CA MET A 188 13.35 -0.12 24.17
C MET A 188 11.85 0.09 24.40
N PHE A 189 11.09 -0.92 24.80
CA PHE A 189 9.66 -0.79 24.98
C PHE A 189 9.32 0.23 26.09
N GLU A 190 10.00 0.18 27.23
CA GLU A 190 9.75 1.14 28.30
C GLU A 190 10.18 2.57 27.89
N ILE A 191 11.32 2.72 27.21
CA ILE A 191 11.78 4.01 26.69
C ILE A 191 10.74 4.61 25.73
N LEU A 192 10.21 3.80 24.82
CA LEU A 192 9.23 4.26 23.85
C LEU A 192 7.86 4.53 24.47
N ARG A 193 7.47 3.76 25.48
CA ARG A 193 6.26 4.01 26.27
C ARG A 193 6.31 5.39 26.91
N GLN A 194 7.42 5.73 27.54
CA GLN A 194 7.63 7.06 28.14
C GLN A 194 7.72 8.16 27.08
N LYS A 195 8.51 7.94 26.04
CA LYS A 195 8.72 8.92 24.93
C LYS A 195 7.42 9.35 24.26
N TYR A 196 6.51 8.42 24.00
CA TYR A 196 5.24 8.66 23.32
C TYR A 196 4.04 8.69 24.27
N HIS A 197 4.28 8.56 25.59
CA HIS A 197 3.26 8.47 26.62
C HIS A 197 2.19 7.41 26.31
N LEU A 198 2.63 6.20 25.90
CA LEU A 198 1.73 5.12 25.52
C LEU A 198 1.13 4.46 26.77
N PRO A 199 -0.18 4.11 26.72
CA PRO A 199 -0.80 3.30 27.77
C PRO A 199 -0.13 1.92 27.90
N GLU A 200 -0.28 1.29 29.04
CA GLU A 200 0.25 -0.06 29.29
C GLU A 200 -0.37 -1.08 28.34
N ARG A 201 -1.70 -1.03 28.16
CA ARG A 201 -2.45 -1.90 27.26
C ARG A 201 -3.26 -1.05 26.28
N TYR A 202 -3.04 -1.26 24.99
CA TYR A 202 -3.75 -0.48 23.98
C TYR A 202 -3.99 -1.25 22.69
N ILE A 203 -5.07 -0.88 22.00
CA ILE A 203 -5.32 -1.16 20.59
C ILE A 203 -4.82 0.03 19.78
N LEU A 204 -4.09 -0.23 18.72
CA LEU A 204 -3.51 0.80 17.86
C LEU A 204 -4.35 1.00 16.61
N TYR A 205 -4.81 2.23 16.40
CA TYR A 205 -5.24 2.71 15.09
C TYR A 205 -4.15 3.61 14.51
N LYS A 206 -3.80 3.39 13.23
CA LYS A 206 -2.86 4.25 12.50
C LYS A 206 -3.51 4.73 11.21
N GLY A 207 -3.66 6.04 11.05
CA GLY A 207 -4.28 6.58 9.83
C GLY A 207 -4.45 8.08 9.86
N ARG A 208 -5.39 8.54 9.04
CA ARG A 208 -5.95 9.87 9.14
C ARG A 208 -7.17 9.80 10.06
N PHE A 209 -7.61 10.93 10.55
CA PHE A 209 -8.81 11.00 11.38
C PHE A 209 -9.91 11.69 10.57
N GLU A 210 -10.33 11.02 9.49
CA GLU A 210 -11.35 11.48 8.55
C GLU A 210 -12.60 10.58 8.68
N GLU A 211 -13.73 11.03 8.18
CA GLU A 211 -15.01 10.31 8.26
C GLU A 211 -14.90 8.94 7.58
N GLU A 212 -14.25 8.88 6.44
CA GLU A 212 -14.04 7.65 5.66
C GLU A 212 -13.19 6.60 6.38
N ASP A 213 -12.49 6.98 7.44
CA ASP A 213 -11.69 6.05 8.24
C ASP A 213 -12.53 5.25 9.25
N ASN A 214 -13.83 5.55 9.36
CA ASN A 214 -14.81 4.82 10.18
C ASN A 214 -14.44 4.69 11.67
N LEU A 215 -13.81 5.73 12.23
CA LEU A 215 -13.33 5.72 13.62
C LEU A 215 -14.45 5.71 14.66
N ILE A 216 -15.65 6.18 14.32
CA ILE A 216 -16.82 6.12 15.22
C ILE A 216 -17.17 4.65 15.53
N GLU A 217 -17.09 3.75 14.55
CA GLU A 217 -17.31 2.32 14.76
C GLU A 217 -16.24 1.73 15.69
N THR A 218 -14.98 2.12 15.50
CA THR A 218 -13.88 1.76 16.40
C THR A 218 -14.11 2.23 17.84
N MET A 219 -14.65 3.43 18.04
CA MET A 219 -14.98 3.96 19.35
C MET A 219 -16.09 3.16 20.03
N LYS A 220 -17.15 2.82 19.29
CA LYS A 220 -18.22 1.96 19.78
C LYS A 220 -17.71 0.57 20.15
N LEU A 221 -16.84 -0.03 19.32
CA LEU A 221 -16.19 -1.29 19.63
C LEU A 221 -15.39 -1.20 20.93
N LEU A 222 -14.57 -0.15 21.12
CA LEU A 222 -13.82 0.06 22.36
C LEU A 222 -14.73 0.21 23.58
N HIS A 223 -15.89 0.87 23.41
CA HIS A 223 -16.89 1.03 24.48
C HIS A 223 -17.43 -0.33 24.93
N GLU A 224 -17.71 -1.24 24.01
CA GLU A 224 -18.27 -2.58 24.27
C GLU A 224 -17.25 -3.60 24.75
N LEU A 225 -15.92 -3.36 24.62
CA LEU A 225 -14.90 -4.29 25.10
C LEU A 225 -15.07 -4.60 26.59
N HIS A 226 -15.01 -5.88 26.96
CA HIS A 226 -15.12 -6.34 28.35
C HIS A 226 -14.03 -5.76 29.23
N ASN A 227 -12.78 -5.72 28.74
CA ASN A 227 -11.65 -5.19 29.48
C ASN A 227 -11.55 -3.67 29.36
N ARG A 228 -12.08 -2.96 30.36
CA ARG A 228 -12.10 -1.48 30.41
C ARG A 228 -10.71 -0.85 30.63
N LYS A 229 -9.66 -1.64 30.93
CA LYS A 229 -8.28 -1.14 31.06
C LYS A 229 -7.57 -0.99 29.72
N ILE A 230 -8.13 -1.49 28.61
CA ILE A 230 -7.55 -1.33 27.29
C ILE A 230 -7.89 0.06 26.77
N SER A 231 -6.86 0.81 26.40
CA SER A 231 -6.98 2.12 25.74
C SER A 231 -6.92 1.98 24.23
N ILE A 232 -7.26 3.06 23.52
CA ILE A 232 -6.97 3.18 22.09
C ILE A 232 -5.88 4.24 21.88
N VAL A 233 -4.87 3.88 21.10
CA VAL A 233 -3.86 4.83 20.63
C VAL A 233 -4.19 5.18 19.17
N LEU A 234 -4.48 6.45 18.91
CA LEU A 234 -4.72 7.00 17.60
C LEU A 234 -3.43 7.63 17.08
N LEU A 235 -2.74 6.94 16.16
CA LEU A 235 -1.51 7.43 15.56
C LEU A 235 -1.79 8.13 14.24
N GLY A 236 -1.66 9.45 14.22
CA GLY A 236 -1.88 10.31 13.07
C GLY A 236 -2.14 11.75 13.47
N TYR A 237 -2.14 12.63 12.47
CA TYR A 237 -2.37 14.06 12.71
C TYR A 237 -3.84 14.35 12.96
N ARG A 238 -4.07 15.30 13.88
CA ARG A 238 -5.42 15.84 14.14
C ARG A 238 -5.98 16.49 12.88
N THR A 239 -7.28 16.32 12.73
CA THR A 239 -8.09 16.95 11.68
C THR A 239 -9.25 17.70 12.33
N ASP A 240 -9.93 18.56 11.57
CA ASP A 240 -11.16 19.19 12.02
C ASP A 240 -12.23 18.17 12.43
N TYR A 241 -12.31 17.05 11.72
CA TYR A 241 -13.22 15.95 12.04
C TYR A 241 -12.89 15.33 13.42
N PHE A 242 -11.60 15.13 13.72
CA PHE A 242 -11.18 14.68 15.04
C PHE A 242 -11.63 15.64 16.15
N ASP A 243 -11.39 16.93 15.96
CA ASP A 243 -11.68 17.94 17.01
C ASP A 243 -13.18 18.19 17.20
N LYS A 244 -13.99 18.17 16.14
CA LYS A 244 -15.42 18.51 16.17
C LYS A 244 -16.32 17.30 16.38
N VAL A 245 -15.93 16.11 15.88
CA VAL A 245 -16.82 14.94 15.87
C VAL A 245 -16.29 13.84 16.78
N LEU A 246 -15.03 13.43 16.60
CA LEU A 246 -14.52 12.27 17.34
C LEU A 246 -14.37 12.52 18.83
N LYS A 247 -13.95 13.73 19.26
CA LYS A 247 -13.86 14.09 20.68
C LYS A 247 -15.23 14.10 21.35
N GLU A 248 -16.22 14.73 20.72
CA GLU A 248 -17.58 14.74 21.21
C GLU A 248 -18.11 13.32 21.38
N LYS A 249 -17.94 12.50 20.35
CA LYS A 249 -18.37 11.10 20.40
C LYS A 249 -17.67 10.27 21.47
N ALA A 250 -16.39 10.54 21.75
CA ALA A 250 -15.66 9.89 22.82
C ALA A 250 -16.21 10.28 24.22
N HIS A 251 -16.65 11.53 24.38
CA HIS A 251 -17.33 12.00 25.61
C HIS A 251 -18.69 11.36 25.76
N ASP A 252 -19.54 11.32 24.72
CA ASP A 252 -20.86 10.69 24.73
C ASP A 252 -20.78 9.20 25.15
N LEU A 253 -19.77 8.50 24.66
CA LEU A 253 -19.52 7.09 25.00
C LEU A 253 -18.77 6.89 26.32
N HIS A 254 -18.47 7.97 27.07
CA HIS A 254 -17.71 7.93 28.32
C HIS A 254 -16.34 7.22 28.22
N ILE A 255 -15.70 7.24 27.06
CA ILE A 255 -14.42 6.58 26.78
C ILE A 255 -13.28 7.58 26.52
N PHE A 256 -13.50 8.88 26.64
CA PHE A 256 -12.49 9.90 26.34
C PHE A 256 -11.19 9.68 27.13
N HIS A 257 -11.26 9.23 28.39
CA HIS A 257 -10.10 8.92 29.21
C HIS A 257 -9.28 7.71 28.72
N ARG A 258 -9.86 6.87 27.84
CA ARG A 258 -9.20 5.71 27.22
C ARG A 258 -8.57 6.07 25.87
N PHE A 259 -8.67 7.33 25.45
CA PHE A 259 -8.11 7.82 24.20
C PHE A 259 -6.73 8.43 24.40
N LYS A 260 -5.77 7.98 23.60
CA LYS A 260 -4.46 8.60 23.49
C LYS A 260 -4.18 8.93 22.03
N GLN A 261 -4.08 10.20 21.69
CA GLN A 261 -3.68 10.64 20.38
C GLN A 261 -2.16 10.89 20.35
N VAL A 262 -1.50 10.38 19.32
CA VAL A 262 -0.06 10.56 19.07
C VAL A 262 0.09 11.10 17.64
N ASP A 263 0.58 12.32 17.48
CA ASP A 263 0.68 12.97 16.17
C ASP A 263 1.63 12.24 15.24
N LYS A 264 2.80 11.86 15.75
CA LYS A 264 3.86 11.27 14.95
C LYS A 264 4.76 10.36 15.79
N VAL A 265 5.05 9.20 15.24
CA VAL A 265 6.08 8.30 15.72
C VAL A 265 7.23 8.32 14.71
N HIS A 266 8.47 8.33 15.18
CA HIS A 266 9.62 8.24 14.30
C HIS A 266 9.61 6.89 13.57
N GLN A 267 10.02 6.87 12.30
CA GLN A 267 9.94 5.67 11.46
C GLN A 267 10.66 4.45 12.07
N ALA A 268 11.80 4.68 12.73
CA ALA A 268 12.55 3.63 13.40
C ALA A 268 11.83 3.04 14.63
N ASP A 269 10.95 3.82 15.28
CA ASP A 269 10.23 3.40 16.49
C ASP A 269 8.88 2.75 16.15
N LEU A 270 8.42 2.88 14.91
CA LEU A 270 7.06 2.49 14.52
C LEU A 270 6.81 0.99 14.71
N THR A 271 7.77 0.15 14.32
CA THR A 271 7.67 -1.31 14.48
C THR A 271 7.50 -1.69 15.97
N ALA A 272 8.26 -1.06 16.85
CA ALA A 272 8.14 -1.29 18.29
C ALA A 272 6.77 -0.85 18.82
N VAL A 273 6.28 0.32 18.41
CA VAL A 273 4.96 0.83 18.83
C VAL A 273 3.83 -0.11 18.35
N VAL A 274 3.94 -0.67 17.14
CA VAL A 274 2.99 -1.69 16.64
C VAL A 274 3.10 -2.97 17.48
N LYS A 275 4.31 -3.44 17.75
CA LYS A 275 4.57 -4.68 18.50
C LYS A 275 4.09 -4.62 19.97
N MET A 276 4.15 -3.44 20.61
CA MET A 276 3.64 -3.23 21.96
C MET A 276 2.10 -3.21 22.05
N ALA A 277 1.40 -3.01 20.93
CA ALA A 277 -0.05 -3.00 20.92
C ALA A 277 -0.63 -4.40 21.16
N GLN A 278 -1.76 -4.46 21.88
CA GLN A 278 -2.52 -5.71 22.04
C GLN A 278 -3.10 -6.17 20.70
N ALA A 279 -3.55 -5.22 19.87
CA ALA A 279 -4.00 -5.43 18.52
C ALA A 279 -3.85 -4.14 17.69
N VAL A 280 -3.85 -4.30 16.36
CA VAL A 280 -4.05 -3.20 15.40
C VAL A 280 -5.48 -3.28 14.90
N ILE A 281 -6.21 -2.16 14.94
CA ILE A 281 -7.57 -2.09 14.41
C ILE A 281 -7.60 -1.40 13.05
N ILE A 282 -8.34 -2.02 12.12
CA ILE A 282 -8.48 -1.57 10.73
C ILE A 282 -9.97 -1.50 10.38
N PRO A 283 -10.63 -0.37 10.66
CA PRO A 283 -12.08 -0.23 10.51
C PRO A 283 -12.54 -0.01 9.07
N ASN A 284 -11.61 0.13 8.14
CA ASN A 284 -11.86 0.22 6.71
C ASN A 284 -10.80 -0.63 5.97
N THR A 285 -11.25 -1.50 5.07
CA THR A 285 -10.40 -2.46 4.34
C THR A 285 -10.48 -2.31 2.83
N ASP A 286 -11.16 -1.28 2.34
CA ASP A 286 -11.34 -1.03 0.91
C ASP A 286 -10.09 -0.45 0.22
N ARG A 287 -9.26 0.28 0.98
CA ARG A 287 -8.09 0.97 0.45
C ARG A 287 -6.85 0.10 0.53
N MET A 288 -5.98 0.20 -0.46
CA MET A 288 -4.72 -0.54 -0.52
C MET A 288 -3.85 -0.32 0.73
N ARG A 289 -3.78 0.92 1.25
CA ARG A 289 -3.00 1.24 2.47
C ARG A 289 -3.48 0.49 3.71
N ASP A 290 -4.76 0.11 3.77
CA ASP A 290 -5.31 -0.60 4.92
C ASP A 290 -4.88 -2.08 4.88
N ASN A 291 -4.79 -2.68 3.69
CA ASN A 291 -4.21 -4.01 3.50
C ASN A 291 -2.72 -4.04 3.88
N TYR A 292 -1.95 -2.97 3.59
CA TYR A 292 -0.58 -2.85 4.09
C TYR A 292 -0.49 -2.80 5.62
N LYS A 293 -1.43 -2.14 6.30
CA LYS A 293 -1.46 -2.13 7.77
C LYS A 293 -1.68 -3.54 8.31
N LEU A 294 -2.57 -4.31 7.67
CA LEU A 294 -2.89 -5.67 8.04
C LEU A 294 -1.65 -6.58 7.93
N ILE A 295 -1.03 -6.66 6.75
CA ILE A 295 0.14 -7.52 6.56
C ILE A 295 1.34 -7.09 7.41
N ASN A 296 1.53 -5.77 7.61
CA ASN A 296 2.58 -5.26 8.49
C ASN A 296 2.33 -5.64 9.96
N ALA A 297 1.09 -5.56 10.46
CA ALA A 297 0.76 -5.96 11.82
C ALA A 297 0.99 -7.46 12.03
N GLN A 298 0.55 -8.30 11.09
CA GLN A 298 0.80 -9.74 11.12
C GLN A 298 2.31 -10.05 11.11
N ARG A 299 3.08 -9.39 10.24
CA ARG A 299 4.54 -9.56 10.18
C ARG A 299 5.24 -9.16 11.46
N THR A 300 4.82 -8.06 12.07
CA THR A 300 5.34 -7.58 13.36
C THR A 300 4.99 -8.53 14.51
N GLY A 301 4.01 -9.42 14.33
CA GLY A 301 3.49 -10.31 15.36
C GLY A 301 2.48 -9.62 16.27
N THR A 302 1.63 -8.79 15.71
CA THR A 302 0.56 -8.10 16.43
C THR A 302 -0.80 -8.58 15.90
N LEU A 303 -1.74 -8.86 16.82
CA LEU A 303 -3.10 -9.26 16.48
C LEU A 303 -3.77 -8.19 15.60
N VAL A 304 -4.60 -8.62 14.66
CA VAL A 304 -5.37 -7.73 13.79
C VAL A 304 -6.85 -7.88 14.07
N ILE A 305 -7.53 -6.74 14.24
CA ILE A 305 -8.99 -6.62 14.29
C ILE A 305 -9.40 -5.78 13.09
N CYS A 306 -10.20 -6.29 12.18
CA CYS A 306 -10.54 -5.54 10.97
C CYS A 306 -11.98 -5.76 10.52
N LYS A 307 -12.51 -4.74 9.85
CA LYS A 307 -13.80 -4.83 9.14
C LYS A 307 -13.75 -5.97 8.15
N ASP A 308 -14.78 -6.82 8.14
CA ASP A 308 -14.86 -7.94 7.21
C ASP A 308 -15.03 -7.45 5.77
N SER A 309 -14.25 -8.00 4.89
CA SER A 309 -14.37 -7.84 3.44
C SER A 309 -13.58 -8.93 2.72
N ALA A 310 -13.94 -9.19 1.46
CA ALA A 310 -13.20 -10.15 0.64
C ALA A 310 -11.70 -9.82 0.55
N LYS A 311 -11.34 -8.53 0.43
CA LYS A 311 -9.94 -8.08 0.45
C LYS A 311 -9.27 -8.34 1.80
N ALA A 312 -9.92 -8.00 2.91
CA ALA A 312 -9.35 -8.24 4.23
C ALA A 312 -9.07 -9.73 4.47
N ARG A 313 -10.00 -10.60 4.07
CA ARG A 313 -9.82 -12.06 4.17
C ARG A 313 -8.71 -12.59 3.27
N GLU A 314 -8.60 -12.05 2.06
CA GLU A 314 -7.53 -12.43 1.11
C GLU A 314 -6.13 -12.10 1.66
N PHE A 315 -5.97 -10.93 2.29
CA PHE A 315 -4.70 -10.52 2.88
C PHE A 315 -4.46 -11.10 4.27
N GLY A 316 -5.49 -11.20 5.10
CA GLY A 316 -5.37 -11.61 6.50
C GLY A 316 -5.42 -13.11 6.73
N GLY A 317 -6.00 -13.88 5.78
CA GLY A 317 -6.25 -15.30 5.96
C GLY A 317 -7.14 -15.56 7.18
N ASP A 318 -6.89 -16.66 7.88
CA ASP A 318 -7.60 -17.01 9.11
C ASP A 318 -6.96 -16.41 10.37
N ALA A 319 -6.03 -15.45 10.18
CA ALA A 319 -5.19 -14.90 11.25
C ALA A 319 -5.55 -13.45 11.62
N ALA A 320 -6.84 -13.11 11.53
CA ALA A 320 -7.36 -11.82 11.99
C ALA A 320 -8.78 -12.00 12.55
N ILE A 321 -9.16 -11.09 13.42
CA ILE A 321 -10.55 -10.99 13.92
C ILE A 321 -11.31 -10.14 12.91
N TYR A 322 -12.28 -10.75 12.22
CA TYR A 322 -13.14 -10.08 11.26
C TYR A 322 -14.49 -9.78 11.89
N TYR A 323 -15.01 -8.57 11.67
CA TYR A 323 -16.29 -8.17 12.21
C TYR A 323 -17.14 -7.41 11.19
N ASN A 324 -18.48 -7.60 11.26
CA ASN A 324 -19.44 -6.87 10.44
C ASN A 324 -20.05 -5.67 11.17
N ASP A 325 -20.16 -5.75 12.49
CA ASP A 325 -20.57 -4.62 13.32
C ASP A 325 -19.71 -4.54 14.59
N PHE A 326 -19.78 -3.38 15.28
CA PHE A 326 -18.92 -3.09 16.41
C PHE A 326 -19.15 -3.98 17.64
N ARG A 327 -20.36 -4.54 17.83
CA ARG A 327 -20.68 -5.42 18.97
C ARG A 327 -20.07 -6.79 18.75
N GLU A 328 -20.32 -7.38 17.57
CA GLU A 328 -19.66 -8.61 17.15
C GLU A 328 -18.14 -8.47 17.28
N GLY A 329 -17.58 -7.34 16.78
CA GLY A 329 -16.16 -7.06 16.87
C GLY A 329 -15.65 -6.97 18.31
N ALA A 330 -16.41 -6.39 19.23
CA ALA A 330 -16.04 -6.29 20.63
C ALA A 330 -16.08 -7.64 21.35
N GLU A 331 -17.09 -8.47 21.07
CA GLU A 331 -17.21 -9.82 21.64
C GLU A 331 -16.04 -10.70 21.18
N LEU A 332 -15.80 -10.80 19.88
CA LEU A 332 -14.70 -11.60 19.30
C LEU A 332 -13.33 -11.09 19.78
N ALA A 333 -13.14 -9.76 19.82
CA ALA A 333 -11.89 -9.17 20.30
C ALA A 333 -11.69 -9.45 21.81
N SER A 334 -12.74 -9.37 22.64
CA SER A 334 -12.67 -9.67 24.07
C SER A 334 -12.27 -11.11 24.32
N GLU A 335 -12.89 -12.06 23.59
CA GLU A 335 -12.59 -13.49 23.69
C GLU A 335 -11.11 -13.78 23.42
N VAL A 336 -10.54 -13.18 22.35
CA VAL A 336 -9.14 -13.42 21.99
C VAL A 336 -8.17 -12.64 22.88
N LEU A 337 -8.50 -11.40 23.28
CA LEU A 337 -7.62 -10.56 24.09
C LEU A 337 -7.53 -11.02 25.55
N ASP A 338 -8.53 -11.72 26.06
CA ASP A 338 -8.58 -12.26 27.42
C ASP A 338 -8.04 -13.71 27.49
N ASP A 339 -7.84 -14.38 26.33
CA ASP A 339 -7.22 -15.71 26.22
C ASP A 339 -5.84 -15.62 25.57
N GLU A 340 -4.79 -15.74 26.37
CA GLU A 340 -3.41 -15.65 25.90
C GLU A 340 -3.05 -16.73 24.88
N ASN A 341 -3.56 -17.95 25.01
CA ASN A 341 -3.27 -19.04 24.10
C ASN A 341 -3.91 -18.78 22.73
N LYS A 342 -5.19 -18.38 22.69
CA LYS A 342 -5.86 -17.99 21.45
C LYS A 342 -5.15 -16.83 20.76
N ARG A 343 -4.79 -15.80 21.52
CA ARG A 343 -4.07 -14.63 21.02
C ARG A 343 -2.74 -15.03 20.40
N ASN A 344 -1.93 -15.83 21.09
CA ASN A 344 -0.64 -16.28 20.61
C ASN A 344 -0.77 -17.17 19.39
N ALA A 345 -1.76 -18.06 19.33
CA ALA A 345 -2.03 -18.89 18.15
C ALA A 345 -2.37 -18.03 16.92
N MET A 346 -3.21 -17.01 17.07
CA MET A 346 -3.54 -16.09 15.98
C MET A 346 -2.35 -15.24 15.54
N ILE A 347 -1.50 -14.79 16.47
CA ILE A 347 -0.26 -14.07 16.14
C ILE A 347 0.70 -14.95 15.33
N GLN A 348 0.87 -16.22 15.71
CA GLN A 348 1.72 -17.14 14.95
C GLN A 348 1.14 -17.45 13.57
N ALA A 349 -0.16 -17.68 13.47
CA ALA A 349 -0.83 -17.82 12.17
C ALA A 349 -0.66 -16.57 11.29
N GLY A 350 -0.75 -15.36 11.88
CA GLY A 350 -0.54 -14.11 11.17
C GLY A 350 0.89 -13.97 10.63
N ARG A 351 1.89 -14.33 11.43
CA ARG A 351 3.28 -14.36 10.97
C ARG A 351 3.47 -15.32 9.79
N ALA A 352 2.93 -16.54 9.91
CA ALA A 352 3.00 -17.51 8.83
C ALA A 352 2.29 -17.01 7.55
N ASN A 353 1.10 -16.42 7.67
CA ASN A 353 0.39 -15.83 6.54
C ASN A 353 1.21 -14.70 5.88
N SER A 354 1.91 -13.88 6.67
CA SER A 354 2.69 -12.74 6.17
C SER A 354 3.86 -13.15 5.26
N GLU A 355 4.34 -14.41 5.32
CA GLU A 355 5.40 -14.91 4.45
C GLU A 355 5.02 -14.87 2.96
N ARG A 356 3.74 -14.83 2.63
CA ARG A 356 3.24 -14.65 1.26
C ARG A 356 3.55 -13.27 0.67
N PHE A 357 3.88 -12.29 1.51
CA PHE A 357 3.98 -10.87 1.15
C PHE A 357 5.40 -10.32 1.31
N THR A 358 6.40 -11.10 0.95
CA THR A 358 7.81 -10.67 1.03
C THR A 358 8.23 -9.86 -0.19
N GLY A 359 9.22 -8.97 -0.01
CA GLY A 359 9.82 -8.24 -1.13
C GLY A 359 10.48 -9.15 -2.16
N LYS A 360 10.95 -10.34 -1.75
CA LYS A 360 11.52 -11.35 -2.64
C LYS A 360 10.46 -11.92 -3.58
N ILE A 361 9.30 -12.32 -3.03
CA ILE A 361 8.19 -12.87 -3.80
C ILE A 361 7.68 -11.83 -4.80
N LEU A 362 7.42 -10.60 -4.34
CA LEU A 362 7.01 -9.49 -5.22
C LEU A 362 8.01 -9.29 -6.37
N ALA A 363 9.31 -9.29 -6.07
CA ALA A 363 10.33 -9.09 -7.09
C ALA A 363 10.40 -10.25 -8.08
N ASP A 364 10.29 -11.50 -7.61
CA ASP A 364 10.34 -12.71 -8.44
C ASP A 364 9.16 -12.75 -9.42
N GLU A 365 7.94 -12.52 -8.94
CA GLU A 365 6.73 -12.48 -9.76
C GLU A 365 6.82 -11.38 -10.81
N MET A 366 7.25 -10.19 -10.42
CA MET A 366 7.41 -9.08 -11.36
C MET A 366 8.46 -9.35 -12.43
N ILE A 367 9.61 -9.95 -12.07
CA ILE A 367 10.65 -10.34 -13.05
C ILE A 367 10.14 -11.42 -13.97
N HIS A 368 9.37 -12.38 -13.47
CA HIS A 368 8.73 -13.40 -14.30
C HIS A 368 7.82 -12.75 -15.36
N ILE A 369 6.94 -11.83 -14.97
CA ILE A 369 6.07 -11.10 -15.88
C ILE A 369 6.87 -10.27 -16.90
N TYR A 370 7.93 -9.56 -16.48
CA TYR A 370 8.75 -8.81 -17.43
C TYR A 370 9.44 -9.72 -18.45
N ARG A 371 9.88 -10.90 -18.04
CA ARG A 371 10.46 -11.89 -18.96
C ARG A 371 9.43 -12.45 -19.92
N SER A 372 8.22 -12.77 -19.46
CA SER A 372 7.16 -13.32 -20.32
C SER A 372 6.77 -12.38 -21.45
N VAL A 373 6.61 -11.06 -21.17
CA VAL A 373 6.29 -10.08 -22.22
C VAL A 373 7.44 -9.84 -23.21
N LEU A 374 8.68 -10.19 -22.84
CA LEU A 374 9.85 -10.11 -23.74
C LEU A 374 9.94 -11.34 -24.64
N THR A 375 9.59 -12.53 -24.16
CA THR A 375 9.66 -13.78 -24.93
C THR A 375 8.63 -13.80 -26.05
N HIS A 376 7.42 -13.29 -25.84
CA HIS A 376 6.42 -13.13 -26.89
C HIS A 376 6.87 -12.24 -28.05
N ARG A 377 7.85 -11.37 -27.86
CA ARG A 377 8.41 -10.55 -28.94
C ARG A 377 9.25 -11.38 -29.91
N ARG A 378 9.95 -12.42 -29.45
CA ARG A 378 10.84 -13.24 -30.30
C ARG A 378 10.08 -14.15 -31.25
N LEU A 379 8.86 -14.55 -30.92
CA LEU A 379 8.04 -15.44 -31.76
C LEU A 379 7.36 -14.74 -32.95
N PHE A 380 7.37 -13.41 -33.02
CA PHE A 380 6.75 -12.61 -34.09
C PHE A 380 7.76 -11.81 -34.93
N THR A 381 9.05 -12.04 -34.74
CA THR A 381 10.14 -11.37 -35.49
C THR A 381 10.98 -12.34 -36.30
N GLU A 382 10.62 -13.60 -36.38
CA GLU A 382 11.04 -14.63 -37.34
C GLU A 382 9.91 -14.85 -38.37
#